data_e4b0ebdb0012509d37ce18b891070450
#
_entry.id   e4b0ebdb0012509d37ce18b891070450
#
_cell.length_a   1.000
_cell.length_b   1.000
_cell.length_c   1.000
_cell.angle_alpha   90.00
_cell.angle_beta   90.00
_cell.angle_gamma   90.00
#
_symmetry.space_group_name_H-M   'P 1'
#
loop_
_entity.id
_entity.type
_entity.pdbx_description
1 polymer ?
#
loop_
_entity_poly.entity_id
_entity_poly.type
_entity_poly.pdbx_seq_one_letter_code
_entity_poly.pdbx_strand_id
1 'polypeptide(L)' 'MLDLPADSREAAAYLRGETIPSTGAPGWTLVTVDGWPLGWGKRVQGVVKNHYPRGWQVYS' A
#
# COMPACT_ATOMS: atom_id res chain seq x y z
N MET A 1 5.06 8.87 -3.48
CA MET A 1 3.88 8.14 -4.01
C MET A 1 4.32 6.77 -4.50
N LEU A 2 3.59 5.74 -4.13
CA LEU A 2 3.84 4.38 -4.57
C LEU A 2 2.70 3.92 -5.46
N ASP A 3 2.96 3.84 -6.76
CA ASP A 3 1.95 3.40 -7.73
C ASP A 3 2.14 1.92 -8.04
N LEU A 4 1.06 1.15 -7.89
CA LEU A 4 1.07 -0.29 -8.09
C LEU A 4 0.20 -0.66 -9.27
N PRO A 5 0.61 -1.65 -10.09
CA PRO A 5 -0.28 -2.20 -11.10
C PRO A 5 -1.48 -2.88 -10.44
N ALA A 6 -2.66 -2.75 -11.05
CA ALA A 6 -3.89 -3.28 -10.47
C ALA A 6 -3.86 -4.80 -10.33
N ASP A 7 -3.12 -5.49 -11.20
CA ASP A 7 -3.00 -6.95 -11.18
C ASP A 7 -1.79 -7.45 -10.39
N SER A 8 -1.13 -6.58 -9.62
CA SER A 8 0.06 -6.95 -8.87
C SER A 8 -0.30 -7.59 -7.53
N ARG A 9 0.63 -8.39 -7.00
CA ARG A 9 0.50 -8.95 -5.65
C ARG A 9 0.49 -7.88 -4.59
N GLU A 10 1.25 -6.81 -4.82
CA GLU A 10 1.38 -5.68 -3.90
C GLU A 10 0.04 -4.96 -3.74
N ALA A 11 -0.68 -4.74 -4.84
CA ALA A 11 -2.00 -4.12 -4.78
C ALA A 11 -2.98 -5.00 -3.99
N ALA A 12 -2.98 -6.29 -4.25
CA ALA A 12 -3.82 -7.23 -3.51
C ALA A 12 -3.45 -7.27 -2.03
N ALA A 13 -2.14 -7.28 -1.71
CA ALA A 13 -1.68 -7.28 -0.33
C ALA A 13 -2.12 -6.01 0.39
N TYR A 14 -2.02 -4.86 -0.25
CA TYR A 14 -2.44 -3.59 0.34
C TYR A 14 -3.93 -3.63 0.70
N LEU A 15 -4.76 -4.14 -0.20
CA LEU A 15 -6.21 -4.23 0.03
C LEU A 15 -6.58 -5.20 1.15
N ARG A 16 -5.71 -6.18 1.43
CA ARG A 16 -5.89 -7.11 2.55
C ARG A 16 -5.33 -6.56 3.87
N GLY A 17 -4.73 -5.39 3.86
CA GLY A 17 -4.14 -4.80 5.05
C GLY A 17 -2.72 -5.27 5.36
N GLU A 18 -2.06 -5.91 4.41
CA GLU A 18 -0.69 -6.41 4.58
C GLU A 18 0.34 -5.34 4.27
N THR A 19 1.56 -5.53 4.75
CA THR A 19 2.67 -4.64 4.40
C THR A 19 3.16 -4.92 2.99
N ILE A 20 3.77 -3.91 2.38
CA ILE A 20 4.32 -4.02 1.03
C ILE A 20 5.82 -3.75 1.08
N PRO A 21 6.66 -4.62 0.50
CA PRO A 21 8.08 -4.31 0.38
C PRO A 21 8.26 -3.09 -0.52
N SER A 22 8.97 -2.08 -0.02
CA SER A 22 9.27 -0.88 -0.80
C SER A 22 10.44 -0.15 -0.17
N THR A 23 11.48 0.07 -0.94
CA THR A 23 12.66 0.82 -0.49
C THR A 23 12.46 2.32 -0.76
N GLY A 24 13.14 3.14 0.02
CA GLY A 24 13.10 4.58 -0.15
C GLY A 24 13.14 5.31 1.19
N ALA A 25 12.98 6.62 1.15
CA ALA A 25 13.02 7.45 2.35
C ALA A 25 11.85 7.09 3.27
N PRO A 26 12.09 7.00 4.60
CA PRO A 26 10.99 6.75 5.53
C PRO A 26 10.01 7.91 5.55
N GLY A 27 8.76 7.60 5.83
CA GLY A 27 7.70 8.61 5.94
C GLY A 27 6.40 8.19 5.31
N TRP A 28 5.45 9.08 5.32
CA TRP A 28 4.13 8.86 4.74
C TRP A 28 4.22 8.75 3.23
N THR A 29 3.54 7.77 2.68
CA THR A 29 3.54 7.49 1.24
C THR A 29 2.11 7.30 0.77
N LEU A 30 1.72 8.01 -0.27
CA LEU A 30 0.42 7.77 -0.91
C LEU A 30 0.52 6.52 -1.77
N VAL A 31 -0.35 5.57 -1.52
CA VAL A 31 -0.44 4.33 -2.30
C VAL A 31 -1.51 4.48 -3.36
N THR A 32 -1.12 4.27 -4.61
CA THR A 32 -2.04 4.35 -5.75
C THR A 32 -2.02 3.05 -6.53
N VAL A 33 -3.09 2.79 -7.27
CA VAL A 33 -3.19 1.65 -8.18
C VAL A 33 -3.61 2.17 -9.55
N ASP A 34 -2.76 1.99 -10.55
CA ASP A 34 -2.93 2.52 -11.90
C ASP A 34 -3.28 4.01 -11.88
N GLY A 35 -2.63 4.76 -11.01
CA GLY A 35 -2.83 6.18 -10.84
C GLY A 35 -4.00 6.59 -9.93
N TRP A 36 -4.82 5.64 -9.49
CA TRP A 36 -5.94 5.93 -8.59
C TRP A 36 -5.50 5.82 -7.14
N PRO A 37 -5.74 6.86 -6.33
CA PRO A 37 -5.33 6.82 -4.92
C PRO A 37 -6.18 5.82 -4.14
N LEU A 38 -5.49 4.95 -3.38
CA LEU A 38 -6.15 4.03 -2.46
C LEU A 38 -6.10 4.53 -1.02
N GLY A 39 -4.95 5.04 -0.60
CA GLY A 39 -4.81 5.49 0.78
C GLY A 39 -3.34 5.70 1.12
N TRP A 40 -3.06 5.81 2.41
CA TRP A 40 -1.73 6.10 2.90
C TRP A 40 -1.06 4.85 3.47
N GLY A 41 0.25 4.81 3.34
CA GLY A 41 1.08 3.87 4.04
C GLY A 41 2.26 4.60 4.64
N LYS A 42 2.90 4.02 5.65
CA LYS A 42 4.10 4.59 6.24
C LYS A 42 5.29 3.72 5.88
N ARG A 43 6.25 4.30 5.16
CA ARG A 43 7.46 3.58 4.75
C ARG A 43 8.46 3.59 5.88
N VAL A 44 8.86 2.41 6.34
CA VAL A 44 9.88 2.23 7.37
C VAL A 44 10.70 0.98 7.05
N GLN A 45 12.02 1.11 7.07
CA GLN A 45 12.96 -0.02 6.97
C GLN A 45 12.64 -1.00 5.84
N GLY A 46 12.41 -0.46 4.64
CA GLY A 46 12.23 -1.31 3.46
C GLY A 46 10.84 -1.86 3.24
N VAL A 47 9.86 -1.45 4.05
CA VAL A 47 8.47 -1.85 3.87
C VAL A 47 7.56 -0.65 4.01
N VAL A 48 6.39 -0.73 3.40
CA VAL A 48 5.31 0.23 3.61
C VAL A 48 4.27 -0.43 4.50
N LYS A 49 4.08 0.12 5.69
CA LYS A 49 3.04 -0.34 6.61
C LYS A 49 1.70 0.20 6.15
N ASN A 50 0.72 -0.68 6.13
CA ASN A 50 -0.60 -0.37 5.62
C ASN A 50 -1.41 0.44 6.63
N HIS A 51 -1.96 1.57 6.18
CA HIS A 51 -2.88 2.39 6.98
C HIS A 51 -4.25 2.49 6.32
N TYR A 52 -4.56 1.54 5.44
CA TYR A 52 -5.87 1.45 4.82
C TYR A 52 -6.93 1.17 5.90
N PRO A 53 -8.07 1.89 5.91
CA PRO A 53 -9.08 1.70 6.95
C PRO A 53 -9.57 0.26 7.01
N ARG A 54 -9.63 -0.30 8.22
CA ARG A 54 -9.98 -1.71 8.40
C ARG A 54 -11.35 -2.06 7.84
N GLY A 55 -12.32 -1.17 7.99
CA GLY A 55 -13.66 -1.41 7.49
C GLY A 55 -13.76 -1.49 5.97
N TRP A 56 -12.71 -1.09 5.27
CA TRP A 56 -12.63 -1.08 3.81
C TRP A 56 -11.77 -2.21 3.25
N GLN A 57 -11.13 -2.98 4.13
CA GLN A 57 -10.27 -4.07 3.69
C GLN A 57 -11.11 -5.18 3.05
N VAL A 58 -10.55 -5.77 2.00
CA VAL A 58 -11.17 -6.91 1.33
C VAL A 58 -10.58 -8.17 1.90
N TYR A 59 -11.41 -9.03 2.42
CA TYR A 59 -11.01 -10.35 2.93
C TYR A 59 -11.34 -11.41 1.90
N SER A 60 -10.37 -12.24 1.64
CA SER A 60 -10.55 -13.34 0.71
C SER A 60 -10.48 -14.67 1.43
#